data_b2d66b9f8c743d94bf43107a21bcf087
#
_entry.id   b2d66b9f8c743d94bf43107a21bcf087
#
_cell.length_a   1.000
_cell.length_b   1.000
_cell.length_c   1.000
_cell.angle_alpha   90.00
_cell.angle_beta   90.00
_cell.angle_gamma   90.00
#
_symmetry.space_group_name_H-M   'P 1'
#
loop_
_entity.id
_entity.type
_entity.pdbx_description
1 polymer ?
#
loop_
_entity_poly.entity_id
_entity_poly.type
_entity_poly.pdbx_seq_one_letter_code
_entity_poly.pdbx_strand_id
1 'polypeptide(L)'
;DKVMAAIMKVDGIDKVGVTDGNASAMSGSLGAASDNYTSFTFNIITKSDIKTTKQFKKIRKTIEENTKDIKCKELTVSSSALGGMGSMMSQGLEVNIYGDDMDKLVELSNDYKKMLNSIDGCSNAKNGLEDSDKEIHLTLDKNKVANAGLTVAGIYQQLAARINTDKTSITLNVDDTDVDVKLVNKTDELTYENLMKAEVTATTKDSNGNDKKKTYKLSKFAKKDEGKAAQTLSRENQSQMITVSADVDENENAALLSRELQKKIDKYKMPDGYTAEIGGSSTQVNDMMAQLVQALALGLLLIYLVMVAQFQSLLSPFIIIFTIPLAFTGGMLGLLAFGQSISAMSMMGFMILMGTVVNNGIVFVDYANKLRIGGVEKRAALVGTGKTRMRPILMTALTTILSMSVMVFSQDAGNAMQQGMAIVVCFGLIYSTFMTLYIVPIMYDILYRKQPKDIDTGSDDMDDIPDEAQDYLTDGE
;
A
#
# COMPACT_ATOMS: atom_id res chain seq x y z
N ASP A 1 -28.83 -0.76 11.90
CA ASP A 1 -29.48 -1.92 12.53
C ASP A 1 -29.64 -3.12 11.58
N LYS A 2 -30.13 -2.92 10.34
CA LYS A 2 -30.33 -4.02 9.39
C LYS A 2 -29.01 -4.66 8.97
N VAL A 3 -27.99 -3.86 8.69
CA VAL A 3 -26.63 -4.34 8.34
C VAL A 3 -26.02 -5.08 9.52
N MET A 4 -26.10 -4.52 10.71
CA MET A 4 -25.60 -5.16 11.94
C MET A 4 -26.29 -6.51 12.20
N ALA A 5 -27.61 -6.58 12.04
CA ALA A 5 -28.36 -7.82 12.18
C ALA A 5 -28.01 -8.88 11.11
N ALA A 6 -27.65 -8.45 9.89
CA ALA A 6 -27.20 -9.34 8.83
C ALA A 6 -25.77 -9.86 9.09
N ILE A 7 -24.88 -9.01 9.61
CA ILE A 7 -23.51 -9.38 9.99
C ILE A 7 -23.52 -10.37 11.16
N MET A 8 -24.27 -10.10 12.21
CA MET A 8 -24.33 -10.96 13.41
C MET A 8 -24.91 -12.37 13.16
N LYS A 9 -25.57 -12.60 12.03
CA LYS A 9 -26.03 -13.93 11.62
C LYS A 9 -24.93 -14.82 11.04
N VAL A 10 -23.77 -14.24 10.74
CA VAL A 10 -22.65 -14.98 10.13
C VAL A 10 -21.90 -15.72 11.23
N ASP A 11 -21.77 -17.03 11.09
CA ASP A 11 -21.02 -17.84 12.06
C ASP A 11 -19.53 -17.46 12.00
N GLY A 12 -18.93 -17.35 13.17
CA GLY A 12 -17.52 -16.96 13.30
C GLY A 12 -17.30 -15.50 13.71
N ILE A 13 -18.35 -14.70 13.84
CA ILE A 13 -18.27 -13.33 14.35
C ILE A 13 -18.46 -13.33 15.87
N ASP A 14 -17.58 -12.64 16.59
CA ASP A 14 -17.65 -12.48 18.04
C ASP A 14 -18.33 -11.15 18.40
N LYS A 15 -17.83 -10.04 17.86
CA LYS A 15 -18.30 -8.68 18.16
C LYS A 15 -18.35 -7.83 16.91
N VAL A 16 -19.31 -6.92 16.87
CA VAL A 16 -19.43 -5.90 15.82
C VAL A 16 -19.48 -4.53 16.49
N GLY A 17 -18.47 -3.72 16.24
CA GLY A 17 -18.45 -2.30 16.61
C GLY A 17 -18.95 -1.47 15.44
N VAL A 18 -19.78 -0.46 15.71
CA VAL A 18 -20.26 0.48 14.69
C VAL A 18 -19.74 1.86 15.04
N THR A 19 -19.08 2.51 14.08
CA THR A 19 -18.62 3.88 14.21
C THR A 19 -19.31 4.72 13.17
N ASP A 20 -19.90 5.85 13.60
CA ASP A 20 -20.46 6.85 12.69
C ASP A 20 -19.29 7.59 12.00
N GLY A 21 -19.34 7.72 10.68
CA GLY A 21 -18.24 8.22 9.85
C GLY A 21 -17.80 9.64 10.15
N ASN A 22 -18.63 10.43 10.84
CA ASN A 22 -18.23 11.75 11.32
C ASN A 22 -17.25 11.73 12.50
N ALA A 23 -16.98 10.54 13.10
CA ALA A 23 -16.11 10.39 14.27
C ALA A 23 -14.68 9.91 13.93
N SER A 24 -14.34 9.71 12.67
CA SER A 24 -12.99 9.30 12.26
C SER A 24 -11.99 10.46 12.37
N ALA A 25 -11.41 10.65 13.55
CA ALA A 25 -10.30 11.59 13.81
C ALA A 25 -9.04 11.33 12.96
N MET A 26 -9.00 10.26 12.19
CA MET A 26 -7.89 9.90 11.31
C MET A 26 -8.10 10.31 9.84
N SER A 27 -9.32 10.70 9.47
CA SER A 27 -9.67 11.21 8.14
C SER A 27 -9.35 12.71 7.96
N GLY A 28 -8.99 13.42 9.02
CA GLY A 28 -8.71 14.85 9.01
C GLY A 28 -7.41 15.27 8.31
N SER A 29 -6.59 14.35 7.82
CA SER A 29 -5.31 14.66 7.17
C SER A 29 -5.36 14.68 5.64
N LEU A 30 -6.46 14.28 5.02
CA LEU A 30 -6.60 14.25 3.56
C LEU A 30 -7.95 14.82 3.13
N GLY A 31 -8.19 16.11 3.39
CA GLY A 31 -9.12 16.98 2.67
C GLY A 31 -10.43 16.38 2.12
N ALA A 32 -10.97 15.32 2.74
CA ALA A 32 -12.26 14.79 2.36
C ALA A 32 -13.35 15.76 2.81
N ALA A 33 -13.96 16.46 1.85
CA ALA A 33 -15.15 17.24 2.05
C ALA A 33 -16.22 16.37 2.74
N SER A 34 -16.90 16.95 3.72
CA SER A 34 -18.02 16.31 4.41
C SER A 34 -19.11 15.98 3.40
N ASP A 35 -19.18 14.73 3.00
CA ASP A 35 -20.30 14.22 2.22
C ASP A 35 -21.57 14.33 3.06
N ASN A 36 -22.66 14.77 2.43
CA ASN A 36 -23.98 14.83 3.04
C ASN A 36 -24.60 13.43 3.32
N TYR A 37 -23.76 12.37 3.27
CA TYR A 37 -24.17 11.00 3.53
C TYR A 37 -23.59 10.54 4.86
N THR A 38 -24.43 9.91 5.66
CA THR A 38 -23.99 9.25 6.88
C THR A 38 -23.26 7.96 6.49
N SER A 39 -21.95 7.92 6.68
CA SER A 39 -21.16 6.70 6.49
C SER A 39 -21.05 5.96 7.82
N PHE A 40 -21.27 4.65 7.80
CA PHE A 40 -21.08 3.79 8.97
C PHE A 40 -19.95 2.81 8.70
N THR A 41 -18.99 2.78 9.62
CA THR A 41 -17.92 1.78 9.60
C THR A 41 -18.24 0.69 10.60
N PHE A 42 -18.35 -0.56 10.11
CA PHE A 42 -18.60 -1.74 10.93
C PHE A 42 -17.26 -2.45 11.18
N ASN A 43 -16.74 -2.36 12.40
CA ASN A 43 -15.56 -3.10 12.82
C ASN A 43 -15.97 -4.48 13.33
N ILE A 44 -15.63 -5.52 12.56
CA ILE A 44 -16.04 -6.89 12.85
C ILE A 44 -14.86 -7.61 13.49
N ILE A 45 -15.06 -8.11 14.70
CA ILE A 45 -14.11 -8.96 15.41
C ILE A 45 -14.57 -10.40 15.27
N THR A 46 -13.71 -11.24 14.71
CA THR A 46 -13.97 -12.67 14.55
C THR A 46 -13.58 -13.45 15.81
N LYS A 47 -14.18 -14.63 16.00
CA LYS A 47 -13.83 -15.54 17.09
C LYS A 47 -12.37 -15.98 16.98
N SER A 48 -11.73 -16.29 18.10
CA SER A 48 -10.31 -16.65 18.21
C SER A 48 -9.90 -17.94 17.47
N ASP A 49 -10.86 -18.76 17.07
CA ASP A 49 -10.67 -19.98 16.27
C ASP A 49 -10.55 -19.69 14.76
N ILE A 50 -10.90 -18.48 14.32
CA ILE A 50 -10.80 -18.05 12.93
C ILE A 50 -9.47 -17.34 12.72
N LYS A 51 -8.51 -18.08 12.17
CA LYS A 51 -7.12 -17.61 11.98
C LYS A 51 -6.66 -17.66 10.53
N THR A 52 -7.31 -18.48 9.71
CA THR A 52 -6.87 -18.75 8.32
C THR A 52 -7.44 -17.75 7.33
N THR A 53 -6.64 -17.34 6.35
CA THR A 53 -7.07 -16.49 5.24
C THR A 53 -8.29 -17.04 4.49
N LYS A 54 -8.39 -18.38 4.36
CA LYS A 54 -9.55 -19.04 3.74
C LYS A 54 -10.85 -18.84 4.55
N GLN A 55 -10.76 -18.87 5.88
CA GLN A 55 -11.91 -18.62 6.75
C GLN A 55 -12.37 -17.16 6.66
N PHE A 56 -11.43 -16.20 6.65
CA PHE A 56 -11.75 -14.78 6.46
C PHE A 56 -12.42 -14.52 5.10
N LYS A 57 -11.92 -15.11 4.01
CA LYS A 57 -12.56 -15.01 2.68
C LYS A 57 -14.00 -15.57 2.68
N LYS A 58 -14.20 -16.69 3.36
CA LYS A 58 -15.56 -17.28 3.48
C LYS A 58 -16.51 -16.36 4.25
N ILE A 59 -16.07 -15.81 5.38
CA ILE A 59 -16.86 -14.88 6.19
C ILE A 59 -17.20 -13.63 5.38
N ARG A 60 -16.21 -13.03 4.70
CA ARG A 60 -16.42 -11.88 3.82
C ARG A 60 -17.51 -12.15 2.78
N LYS A 61 -17.37 -13.26 2.03
CA LYS A 61 -18.34 -13.63 1.01
C LYS A 61 -19.75 -13.82 1.59
N THR A 62 -19.86 -14.44 2.76
CA THR A 62 -21.15 -14.61 3.44
C THR A 62 -21.74 -13.28 3.91
N ILE A 63 -20.91 -12.34 4.36
CA ILE A 63 -21.36 -10.98 4.71
C ILE A 63 -21.88 -10.27 3.47
N GLU A 64 -21.12 -10.30 2.35
CA GLU A 64 -21.51 -9.69 1.08
C GLU A 64 -22.84 -10.26 0.57
N GLU A 65 -23.02 -11.58 0.65
CA GLU A 65 -24.28 -12.25 0.27
C GLU A 65 -25.46 -11.83 1.16
N ASN A 66 -25.27 -11.78 2.49
CA ASN A 66 -26.32 -11.42 3.44
C ASN A 66 -26.71 -9.92 3.41
N THR A 67 -25.85 -9.08 2.89
CA THR A 67 -26.06 -7.63 2.83
C THR A 67 -26.49 -7.14 1.45
N LYS A 68 -26.48 -8.00 0.44
CA LYS A 68 -26.78 -7.66 -0.97
C LYS A 68 -28.16 -7.02 -1.18
N ASP A 69 -29.16 -7.41 -0.36
CA ASP A 69 -30.52 -6.90 -0.46
C ASP A 69 -30.75 -5.60 0.31
N ILE A 70 -29.72 -5.09 1.00
CA ILE A 70 -29.83 -3.85 1.78
C ILE A 70 -29.58 -2.67 0.85
N LYS A 71 -30.58 -1.79 0.72
CA LYS A 71 -30.44 -0.56 -0.07
C LYS A 71 -29.49 0.41 0.63
N CYS A 72 -28.26 0.48 0.15
CA CYS A 72 -27.27 1.45 0.51
C CYS A 72 -26.63 2.00 -0.78
N LYS A 73 -25.98 3.14 -0.70
CA LYS A 73 -25.29 3.77 -1.83
C LYS A 73 -24.08 2.93 -2.26
N GLU A 74 -23.30 2.54 -1.27
CA GLU A 74 -22.13 1.69 -1.44
C GLU A 74 -21.91 0.83 -0.19
N LEU A 75 -21.51 -0.41 -0.39
CA LEU A 75 -21.12 -1.33 0.68
C LEU A 75 -19.80 -1.98 0.31
N THR A 76 -18.78 -1.72 1.09
CA THR A 76 -17.46 -2.34 0.91
C THR A 76 -17.15 -3.22 2.11
N VAL A 77 -16.82 -4.48 1.86
CA VAL A 77 -16.38 -5.42 2.90
C VAL A 77 -14.90 -5.72 2.67
N SER A 78 -14.04 -5.30 3.58
CA SER A 78 -12.61 -5.55 3.51
C SER A 78 -12.14 -6.37 4.71
N SER A 79 -11.20 -7.29 4.50
CA SER A 79 -10.51 -7.99 5.58
C SER A 79 -9.15 -7.36 5.79
N SER A 80 -8.95 -6.75 6.95
CA SER A 80 -7.67 -6.16 7.33
C SER A 80 -7.10 -6.90 8.54
N ALA A 81 -6.03 -7.61 8.34
CA ALA A 81 -5.29 -8.24 9.43
C ALA A 81 -4.51 -7.21 10.29
N LEU A 82 -4.32 -6.00 9.79
CA LEU A 82 -3.69 -4.87 10.48
C LEU A 82 -4.59 -3.65 10.35
N GLY A 83 -5.52 -3.46 11.25
CA GLY A 83 -6.44 -2.34 11.42
C GLY A 83 -6.15 -1.10 10.55
N GLY A 84 -6.82 -0.95 9.43
CA GLY A 84 -6.77 0.23 8.57
C GLY A 84 -5.62 0.29 7.54
N MET A 85 -4.52 -0.43 7.71
CA MET A 85 -3.40 -0.43 6.77
C MET A 85 -3.66 -1.31 5.53
N GLY A 86 -4.58 -2.27 5.64
CA GLY A 86 -4.99 -3.13 4.53
C GLY A 86 -5.88 -2.42 3.50
N SER A 87 -6.63 -1.40 3.90
CA SER A 87 -7.43 -0.61 2.95
C SER A 87 -6.58 0.38 2.15
N MET A 88 -5.41 0.80 2.66
CA MET A 88 -4.44 1.59 1.89
C MET A 88 -3.69 0.77 0.83
N MET A 89 -3.72 -0.56 0.94
CA MET A 89 -3.15 -1.48 -0.05
C MET A 89 -4.23 -2.21 -0.85
N SER A 90 -5.45 -1.68 -0.95
CA SER A 90 -6.43 -2.23 -1.88
C SER A 90 -5.83 -2.13 -3.28
N GLN A 91 -5.63 -3.28 -3.92
CA GLN A 91 -5.00 -3.39 -5.23
C GLN A 91 -6.00 -2.93 -6.32
N GLY A 92 -6.36 -1.65 -6.28
CA GLY A 92 -7.12 -1.03 -7.36
C GLY A 92 -6.18 -0.54 -8.47
N LEU A 93 -6.63 -0.55 -9.70
CA LEU A 93 -5.98 0.17 -10.78
C LEU A 93 -6.48 1.61 -10.77
N GLU A 94 -5.55 2.54 -10.86
CA GLU A 94 -5.85 3.96 -10.94
C GLU A 94 -5.15 4.57 -12.15
N VAL A 95 -5.82 5.52 -12.79
CA VAL A 95 -5.26 6.35 -13.85
C VAL A 95 -5.50 7.80 -13.50
N ASN A 96 -4.43 8.56 -13.42
CA ASN A 96 -4.46 10.00 -13.23
C ASN A 96 -4.39 10.67 -14.59
N ILE A 97 -5.38 11.50 -14.90
CA ILE A 97 -5.47 12.25 -16.16
C ILE A 97 -5.25 13.71 -15.85
N TYR A 98 -4.25 14.32 -16.47
CA TYR A 98 -3.85 15.70 -16.26
C TYR A 98 -4.21 16.56 -17.45
N GLY A 99 -4.60 17.81 -17.20
CA GLY A 99 -4.89 18.79 -18.25
C GLY A 99 -5.40 20.12 -17.69
N ASP A 100 -5.57 21.11 -18.57
CA ASP A 100 -5.93 22.48 -18.15
C ASP A 100 -7.44 22.71 -18.17
N ASP A 101 -8.21 22.02 -19.03
CA ASP A 101 -9.65 22.22 -19.20
C ASP A 101 -10.41 21.07 -18.53
N MET A 102 -11.25 21.42 -17.56
CA MET A 102 -12.02 20.47 -16.76
C MET A 102 -13.08 19.72 -17.58
N ASP A 103 -13.72 20.38 -18.53
CA ASP A 103 -14.78 19.74 -19.35
C ASP A 103 -14.19 18.61 -20.21
N LYS A 104 -13.01 18.84 -20.78
CA LYS A 104 -12.28 17.80 -21.52
C LYS A 104 -11.73 16.70 -20.62
N LEU A 105 -11.28 17.04 -19.42
CA LEU A 105 -10.86 16.03 -18.43
C LEU A 105 -12.01 15.11 -18.05
N VAL A 106 -13.22 15.64 -17.90
CA VAL A 106 -14.43 14.85 -17.64
C VAL A 106 -14.73 13.90 -18.80
N GLU A 107 -14.63 14.38 -20.04
CA GLU A 107 -14.82 13.54 -21.25
C GLU A 107 -13.79 12.40 -21.29
N LEU A 108 -12.52 12.73 -21.15
CA LEU A 108 -11.43 11.75 -21.11
C LEU A 108 -11.60 10.74 -19.95
N SER A 109 -11.98 11.21 -18.77
CA SER A 109 -12.21 10.33 -17.63
C SER A 109 -13.31 9.29 -17.89
N ASN A 110 -14.35 9.66 -18.62
CA ASN A 110 -15.40 8.71 -19.02
C ASN A 110 -14.89 7.66 -20.03
N ASP A 111 -13.98 8.04 -20.91
CA ASP A 111 -13.37 7.09 -21.86
C ASP A 111 -12.43 6.12 -21.15
N TYR A 112 -11.63 6.62 -20.20
CA TYR A 112 -10.77 5.77 -19.35
C TYR A 112 -11.57 4.85 -18.43
N LYS A 113 -12.71 5.31 -17.91
CA LYS A 113 -13.66 4.47 -17.18
C LYS A 113 -14.17 3.30 -18.03
N LYS A 114 -14.54 3.55 -19.29
CA LYS A 114 -14.93 2.46 -20.23
C LYS A 114 -13.75 1.54 -20.51
N MET A 115 -12.54 2.11 -20.67
CA MET A 115 -11.32 1.33 -20.90
C MET A 115 -11.01 0.40 -19.73
N LEU A 116 -11.07 0.88 -18.49
CA LEU A 116 -10.87 0.07 -17.29
C LEU A 116 -11.91 -1.06 -17.17
N ASN A 117 -13.20 -0.76 -17.42
CA ASN A 117 -14.25 -1.77 -17.40
C ASN A 117 -14.12 -2.80 -18.55
N SER A 118 -13.31 -2.54 -19.58
CA SER A 118 -13.04 -3.46 -20.69
C SER A 118 -11.87 -4.41 -20.44
N ILE A 119 -11.24 -4.34 -19.27
CA ILE A 119 -10.14 -5.22 -18.87
C ILE A 119 -10.73 -6.34 -18.02
N ASP A 120 -10.52 -7.59 -18.45
CA ASP A 120 -10.95 -8.76 -17.67
C ASP A 120 -10.25 -8.78 -16.31
N GLY A 121 -11.01 -8.94 -15.23
CA GLY A 121 -10.51 -8.85 -13.85
C GLY A 121 -10.56 -7.46 -13.23
N CYS A 122 -11.06 -6.45 -13.96
CA CYS A 122 -11.38 -5.14 -13.40
C CYS A 122 -12.89 -4.95 -13.31
N SER A 123 -13.34 -4.39 -12.21
CA SER A 123 -14.74 -4.09 -11.96
C SER A 123 -14.91 -2.72 -11.31
N ASN A 124 -16.14 -2.20 -11.33
CA ASN A 124 -16.49 -0.99 -10.58
C ASN A 124 -15.66 0.25 -10.94
N ALA A 125 -15.33 0.48 -12.21
CA ALA A 125 -14.58 1.68 -12.58
C ALA A 125 -15.33 2.96 -12.23
N LYS A 126 -14.68 3.88 -11.51
CA LYS A 126 -15.21 5.15 -11.03
C LYS A 126 -14.26 6.29 -11.41
N ASN A 127 -14.80 7.44 -11.72
CA ASN A 127 -14.02 8.66 -11.99
C ASN A 127 -14.23 9.76 -10.93
N GLY A 128 -14.87 9.44 -9.81
CA GLY A 128 -15.15 10.37 -8.73
C GLY A 128 -16.21 11.43 -9.05
N LEU A 129 -16.83 11.36 -10.22
CA LEU A 129 -17.87 12.30 -10.68
C LEU A 129 -19.27 11.70 -10.54
N GLU A 130 -19.40 10.40 -10.21
CA GLU A 130 -20.68 9.72 -10.06
C GLU A 130 -21.49 10.26 -8.91
N ASP A 131 -20.82 10.68 -7.88
CA ASP A 131 -21.38 11.14 -6.61
C ASP A 131 -21.49 12.67 -6.51
N SER A 132 -21.42 13.36 -7.64
CA SER A 132 -21.59 14.80 -7.61
C SER A 132 -22.96 15.18 -7.04
N ASP A 133 -22.94 15.83 -5.88
CA ASP A 133 -24.16 16.34 -5.25
C ASP A 133 -24.85 17.34 -6.17
N LYS A 134 -26.18 17.38 -6.09
CA LYS A 134 -26.95 18.40 -6.81
C LYS A 134 -26.66 19.76 -6.17
N GLU A 135 -26.04 20.65 -6.92
CA GLU A 135 -25.89 22.04 -6.53
C GLU A 135 -27.05 22.87 -7.04
N ILE A 136 -27.46 23.83 -6.21
CA ILE A 136 -28.42 24.85 -6.58
C ILE A 136 -27.67 26.15 -6.77
N HIS A 137 -27.59 26.60 -8.01
CA HIS A 137 -27.06 27.90 -8.34
C HIS A 137 -28.18 28.93 -8.30
N LEU A 138 -28.06 29.89 -7.36
CA LEU A 138 -28.98 31.04 -7.26
C LEU A 138 -28.37 32.25 -7.94
N THR A 139 -28.86 32.58 -9.13
CA THR A 139 -28.45 33.79 -9.83
C THR A 139 -29.39 34.95 -9.45
N LEU A 140 -28.83 35.97 -8.77
CA LEU A 140 -29.57 37.15 -8.32
C LEU A 140 -29.51 38.29 -9.34
N ASP A 141 -30.66 38.89 -9.67
CA ASP A 141 -30.74 40.09 -10.49
C ASP A 141 -30.37 41.31 -9.64
N LYS A 142 -29.16 41.82 -9.81
CA LYS A 142 -28.58 42.93 -9.02
C LYS A 142 -29.42 44.16 -9.08
N ASN A 143 -30.03 44.48 -10.24
CA ASN A 143 -30.84 45.66 -10.43
C ASN A 143 -32.16 45.58 -9.67
N LYS A 144 -32.82 44.43 -9.69
CA LYS A 144 -34.06 44.24 -8.92
C LYS A 144 -33.81 44.21 -7.43
N VAL A 145 -32.67 43.66 -6.99
CA VAL A 145 -32.23 43.63 -5.58
C VAL A 145 -32.01 45.09 -5.09
N ALA A 146 -31.23 45.88 -5.84
CA ALA A 146 -30.94 47.28 -5.48
C ALA A 146 -32.21 48.13 -5.45
N ASN A 147 -33.11 48.02 -6.44
CA ASN A 147 -34.38 48.75 -6.47
C ASN A 147 -35.33 48.41 -5.31
N ALA A 148 -35.17 47.24 -4.69
CA ALA A 148 -35.93 46.83 -3.52
C ALA A 148 -35.29 47.29 -2.19
N GLY A 149 -34.14 47.97 -2.23
CA GLY A 149 -33.39 48.40 -1.03
C GLY A 149 -32.65 47.24 -0.35
N LEU A 150 -32.34 46.18 -1.11
CA LEU A 150 -31.59 45.03 -0.63
C LEU A 150 -30.17 45.01 -1.21
N THR A 151 -29.26 44.34 -0.52
CA THR A 151 -27.94 44.04 -1.03
C THR A 151 -27.80 42.52 -1.23
N VAL A 152 -26.98 42.10 -2.20
CA VAL A 152 -26.72 40.70 -2.44
C VAL A 152 -26.16 40.00 -1.18
N ALA A 153 -25.25 40.70 -0.47
CA ALA A 153 -24.69 40.21 0.78
C ALA A 153 -25.74 40.05 1.88
N GLY A 154 -26.71 41.02 1.98
CA GLY A 154 -27.80 40.95 2.95
C GLY A 154 -28.76 39.78 2.68
N ILE A 155 -29.03 39.50 1.41
CA ILE A 155 -29.83 38.30 1.03
C ILE A 155 -29.05 37.02 1.42
N TYR A 156 -27.76 36.97 1.10
CA TYR A 156 -26.91 35.82 1.43
C TYR A 156 -26.88 35.56 2.95
N GLN A 157 -26.68 36.57 3.77
CA GLN A 157 -26.69 36.45 5.23
C GLN A 157 -28.01 35.91 5.78
N GLN A 158 -29.14 36.41 5.24
CA GLN A 158 -30.48 36.00 5.68
C GLN A 158 -30.74 34.51 5.29
N LEU A 159 -30.25 34.06 4.12
CA LEU A 159 -30.36 32.67 3.69
C LEU A 159 -29.43 31.78 4.51
N ALA A 160 -28.17 32.19 4.70
CA ALA A 160 -27.19 31.42 5.48
C ALA A 160 -27.62 31.20 6.94
N ALA A 161 -28.31 32.23 7.54
CA ALA A 161 -28.86 32.13 8.89
C ALA A 161 -30.01 31.12 9.00
N ARG A 162 -30.69 30.78 7.88
CA ARG A 162 -31.76 29.78 7.83
C ARG A 162 -31.29 28.40 7.43
N ILE A 163 -30.13 28.27 6.76
CA ILE A 163 -29.52 27.00 6.40
C ILE A 163 -28.77 26.42 7.61
N ASN A 164 -28.07 27.27 8.37
CA ASN A 164 -27.33 26.92 9.57
C ASN A 164 -28.17 27.10 10.83
N THR A 165 -29.10 26.20 11.09
CA THR A 165 -30.04 26.32 12.22
C THR A 165 -29.42 25.86 13.54
N ASP A 166 -28.46 24.96 13.51
CA ASP A 166 -27.82 24.40 14.70
C ASP A 166 -26.47 25.05 14.98
N LYS A 167 -26.37 25.82 16.03
CA LYS A 167 -25.09 26.35 16.51
C LYS A 167 -24.83 25.87 17.92
N THR A 168 -23.70 25.20 18.11
CA THR A 168 -23.14 24.95 19.46
C THR A 168 -22.77 26.30 20.05
N SER A 169 -23.44 26.68 21.12
CA SER A 169 -23.33 27.99 21.75
C SER A 169 -22.35 27.96 22.92
N ILE A 170 -22.43 26.94 23.74
CA ILE A 170 -21.66 26.79 24.97
C ILE A 170 -21.48 25.30 25.23
N THR A 171 -20.29 24.90 25.67
CA THR A 171 -20.06 23.57 26.23
C THR A 171 -20.09 23.67 27.74
N LEU A 172 -20.97 22.95 28.41
CA LEU A 172 -21.08 22.89 29.86
C LEU A 172 -20.42 21.60 30.36
N ASN A 173 -19.53 21.72 31.33
CA ASN A 173 -18.99 20.56 32.03
C ASN A 173 -19.95 20.18 33.17
N VAL A 174 -20.57 19.02 33.05
CA VAL A 174 -21.49 18.46 34.05
C VAL A 174 -20.95 17.09 34.44
N ASP A 175 -20.56 16.94 35.70
CA ASP A 175 -20.03 15.69 36.27
C ASP A 175 -18.86 15.10 35.45
N ASP A 176 -17.84 15.91 35.16
CA ASP A 176 -16.66 15.58 34.34
C ASP A 176 -16.99 15.15 32.88
N THR A 177 -18.19 15.41 32.42
CA THR A 177 -18.62 15.18 31.02
C THR A 177 -18.95 16.50 30.34
N ASP A 178 -18.34 16.75 29.20
CA ASP A 178 -18.63 17.94 28.40
C ASP A 178 -19.93 17.75 27.63
N VAL A 179 -20.93 18.58 27.95
CA VAL A 179 -22.25 18.59 27.31
C VAL A 179 -22.39 19.85 26.44
N ASP A 180 -22.54 19.65 25.13
CA ASP A 180 -22.77 20.72 24.18
C ASP A 180 -24.20 21.24 24.26
N VAL A 181 -24.37 22.53 24.55
CA VAL A 181 -25.65 23.24 24.47
C VAL A 181 -25.82 23.76 23.04
N LYS A 182 -26.74 23.16 22.29
CA LYS A 182 -27.08 23.58 20.93
C LYS A 182 -28.28 24.51 20.97
N LEU A 183 -28.10 25.72 20.41
CA LEU A 183 -29.22 26.64 20.15
C LEU A 183 -29.83 26.26 18.79
N VAL A 184 -31.05 25.75 18.83
CA VAL A 184 -31.82 25.42 17.63
C VAL A 184 -32.84 26.55 17.36
N ASN A 185 -32.73 27.15 16.17
CA ASN A 185 -33.69 28.15 15.75
C ASN A 185 -34.92 27.45 15.16
N LYS A 186 -36.11 27.72 15.72
CA LYS A 186 -37.38 27.11 15.34
C LYS A 186 -38.00 27.75 14.08
N THR A 187 -37.20 28.35 13.20
CA THR A 187 -37.65 28.82 11.89
C THR A 187 -37.71 27.66 10.88
N ASP A 188 -38.66 27.73 9.94
CA ASP A 188 -38.78 26.73 8.88
C ASP A 188 -37.43 26.54 8.15
N GLU A 189 -36.89 25.33 8.22
CA GLU A 189 -35.67 24.93 7.50
C GLU A 189 -35.85 25.16 5.99
N LEU A 190 -34.80 25.70 5.35
CA LEU A 190 -34.79 25.88 3.91
C LEU A 190 -34.56 24.51 3.25
N THR A 191 -35.64 23.97 2.68
CA THR A 191 -35.59 22.77 1.85
C THR A 191 -35.54 23.14 0.37
N TYR A 192 -35.13 22.18 -0.47
CA TYR A 192 -35.11 22.33 -1.92
C TYR A 192 -36.42 22.86 -2.49
N GLU A 193 -37.59 22.47 -1.95
CA GLU A 193 -38.91 22.83 -2.44
C GLU A 193 -39.36 24.23 -1.97
N ASN A 194 -38.94 24.67 -0.77
CA ASN A 194 -39.38 25.93 -0.19
C ASN A 194 -38.38 27.10 -0.40
N LEU A 195 -37.15 26.80 -0.91
CA LEU A 195 -36.08 27.79 -1.12
C LEU A 195 -36.55 29.03 -1.88
N MET A 196 -37.27 28.86 -2.99
CA MET A 196 -37.79 29.99 -3.82
C MET A 196 -38.94 30.72 -3.17
N LYS A 197 -39.61 30.14 -2.15
CA LYS A 197 -40.66 30.78 -1.36
C LYS A 197 -40.09 31.50 -0.14
N ALA A 198 -38.79 31.34 0.13
CA ALA A 198 -38.16 32.00 1.27
C ALA A 198 -38.34 33.52 1.25
N GLU A 199 -38.63 34.07 2.40
CA GLU A 199 -38.84 35.51 2.58
C GLU A 199 -37.55 36.19 2.97
N VAL A 200 -37.22 37.30 2.26
CA VAL A 200 -36.10 38.18 2.54
C VAL A 200 -36.61 39.55 2.92
N THR A 201 -36.08 40.12 3.99
CA THR A 201 -36.55 41.39 4.55
C THR A 201 -35.59 42.52 4.19
N ALA A 202 -36.13 43.56 3.56
CA ALA A 202 -35.45 44.84 3.35
C ALA A 202 -35.77 45.78 4.50
N THR A 203 -34.75 46.40 5.08
CA THR A 203 -34.93 47.49 6.06
C THR A 203 -34.59 48.81 5.36
N THR A 204 -35.60 49.62 5.13
CA THR A 204 -35.45 50.99 4.55
C THR A 204 -35.84 52.00 5.59
N LYS A 205 -35.11 53.13 5.64
CA LYS A 205 -35.49 54.28 6.52
C LYS A 205 -36.57 55.12 5.87
N ASP A 206 -37.60 55.44 6.63
CA ASP A 206 -38.65 56.38 6.20
C ASP A 206 -38.12 57.80 6.32
N SER A 207 -38.80 58.76 5.72
CA SER A 207 -38.50 60.19 5.77
C SER A 207 -38.37 60.76 7.21
N ASN A 208 -38.91 60.06 8.20
CA ASN A 208 -38.84 60.40 9.63
C ASN A 208 -37.73 59.62 10.38
N GLY A 209 -36.83 58.86 9.66
CA GLY A 209 -35.74 58.16 10.28
C GLY A 209 -36.11 56.78 10.90
N ASN A 210 -37.36 56.38 10.83
CA ASN A 210 -37.86 55.11 11.38
C ASN A 210 -37.60 53.91 10.40
N ASP A 211 -37.18 52.77 10.92
CA ASP A 211 -36.92 51.54 10.13
C ASP A 211 -38.25 50.94 9.62
N LYS A 212 -38.46 50.98 8.32
CA LYS A 212 -39.57 50.31 7.65
C LYS A 212 -39.13 49.00 7.06
N LYS A 213 -39.64 47.89 7.59
CA LYS A 213 -39.35 46.54 7.10
C LYS A 213 -40.32 46.14 5.98
N LYS A 214 -39.80 45.76 4.82
CA LYS A 214 -40.58 45.18 3.72
C LYS A 214 -40.08 43.80 3.42
N THR A 215 -40.97 42.81 3.39
CA THR A 215 -40.67 41.42 3.13
C THR A 215 -40.98 41.07 1.66
N TYR A 216 -40.06 40.38 1.02
CA TYR A 216 -40.18 39.95 -0.37
C TYR A 216 -39.85 38.47 -0.49
N LYS A 217 -40.51 37.77 -1.42
CA LYS A 217 -40.15 36.38 -1.76
C LYS A 217 -38.88 36.35 -2.59
N LEU A 218 -37.99 35.39 -2.32
CA LEU A 218 -36.72 35.21 -3.03
C LEU A 218 -36.90 35.00 -4.55
N SER A 219 -38.01 34.35 -4.95
CA SER A 219 -38.39 34.13 -6.36
C SER A 219 -38.50 35.42 -7.19
N LYS A 220 -38.67 36.58 -6.56
CA LYS A 220 -38.72 37.90 -7.24
C LYS A 220 -37.36 38.34 -7.75
N PHE A 221 -36.29 37.91 -7.12
CA PHE A 221 -34.92 38.38 -7.35
C PHE A 221 -33.98 37.31 -7.88
N ALA A 222 -34.28 36.03 -7.62
CA ALA A 222 -33.43 34.89 -7.92
C ALA A 222 -34.02 34.01 -9.04
N LYS A 223 -33.14 33.49 -9.88
CA LYS A 223 -33.37 32.31 -10.71
C LYS A 223 -32.62 31.13 -10.11
N LYS A 224 -33.25 29.96 -10.15
CA LYS A 224 -32.71 28.71 -9.66
C LYS A 224 -32.28 27.88 -10.87
N ASP A 225 -31.00 27.58 -10.93
CA ASP A 225 -30.44 26.61 -11.88
C ASP A 225 -29.90 25.39 -11.09
N GLU A 226 -30.11 24.21 -11.65
CA GLU A 226 -29.60 22.96 -11.06
C GLU A 226 -28.32 22.58 -11.77
N GLY A 227 -27.26 22.46 -11.02
CA GLY A 227 -25.94 21.97 -11.46
C GLY A 227 -25.57 20.70 -10.71
N LYS A 228 -24.53 20.02 -11.20
CA LYS A 228 -23.83 18.97 -10.46
C LYS A 228 -22.54 19.57 -9.94
N ALA A 229 -22.32 19.50 -8.63
CA ALA A 229 -21.06 19.91 -8.03
C ALA A 229 -19.95 18.90 -8.39
N ALA A 230 -18.80 19.39 -8.77
CA ALA A 230 -17.59 18.56 -8.75
C ALA A 230 -17.16 18.44 -7.28
N GLN A 231 -17.23 17.25 -6.70
CA GLN A 231 -16.96 17.03 -5.29
C GLN A 231 -15.54 17.39 -4.88
N THR A 232 -14.55 17.11 -5.73
CA THR A 232 -13.15 17.38 -5.43
C THR A 232 -12.40 17.77 -6.70
N LEU A 233 -11.82 18.96 -6.69
CA LEU A 233 -10.88 19.40 -7.71
C LEU A 233 -9.47 19.10 -7.23
N SER A 234 -8.88 18.01 -7.72
CA SER A 234 -7.50 17.67 -7.41
C SER A 234 -6.55 18.35 -8.38
N ARG A 235 -5.43 18.82 -7.84
CA ARG A 235 -4.33 19.39 -8.64
C ARG A 235 -3.03 18.78 -8.17
N GLU A 236 -2.21 18.40 -9.13
CA GLU A 236 -0.85 17.94 -8.91
C GLU A 236 0.10 18.73 -9.82
N ASN A 237 1.20 19.22 -9.27
CA ASN A 237 2.18 20.03 -10.02
C ASN A 237 1.55 21.19 -10.83
N GLN A 238 0.54 21.88 -10.25
CA GLN A 238 -0.22 22.98 -10.83
C GLN A 238 -1.21 22.58 -11.95
N SER A 239 -1.19 21.37 -12.47
CA SER A 239 -2.16 20.85 -13.45
C SER A 239 -3.41 20.31 -12.76
N GLN A 240 -4.57 20.48 -13.37
CA GLN A 240 -5.80 19.84 -12.89
C GLN A 240 -5.73 18.34 -13.16
N MET A 241 -6.26 17.54 -12.25
CA MET A 241 -6.21 16.09 -12.31
C MET A 241 -7.57 15.47 -12.02
N ILE A 242 -7.94 14.45 -12.80
CA ILE A 242 -9.04 13.53 -12.47
C ILE A 242 -8.45 12.13 -12.35
N THR A 243 -8.75 11.46 -11.25
CA THR A 243 -8.37 10.07 -11.03
C THR A 243 -9.52 9.14 -11.40
N VAL A 244 -9.25 8.17 -12.24
CA VAL A 244 -10.18 7.09 -12.58
C VAL A 244 -9.66 5.81 -11.93
N SER A 245 -10.44 5.22 -11.03
CA SER A 245 -10.10 4.01 -10.30
C SER A 245 -11.00 2.85 -10.67
N ALA A 246 -10.48 1.63 -10.58
CA ALA A 246 -11.24 0.40 -10.75
C ALA A 246 -10.77 -0.64 -9.74
N ASP A 247 -11.71 -1.44 -9.24
CA ASP A 247 -11.41 -2.56 -8.35
C ASP A 247 -10.82 -3.71 -9.17
N VAL A 248 -9.80 -4.38 -8.62
CA VAL A 248 -9.19 -5.58 -9.20
C VAL A 248 -9.69 -6.81 -8.45
N ASP A 249 -10.07 -7.84 -9.17
CA ASP A 249 -10.51 -9.12 -8.60
C ASP A 249 -9.38 -9.78 -7.81
N GLU A 250 -9.71 -10.37 -6.66
CA GLU A 250 -8.73 -10.95 -5.72
C GLU A 250 -7.84 -12.07 -6.31
N ASN A 251 -8.30 -12.71 -7.39
CA ASN A 251 -7.55 -13.78 -8.05
C ASN A 251 -6.66 -13.29 -9.19
N GLU A 252 -6.76 -12.00 -9.52
CA GLU A 252 -6.00 -11.39 -10.60
C GLU A 252 -4.75 -10.68 -10.07
N ASN A 253 -3.74 -10.60 -10.93
CA ASN A 253 -2.51 -9.93 -10.59
C ASN A 253 -2.55 -8.46 -11.06
N ALA A 254 -2.70 -7.54 -10.12
CA ALA A 254 -2.76 -6.11 -10.40
C ALA A 254 -1.58 -5.60 -11.26
N ALA A 255 -0.38 -6.17 -11.11
CA ALA A 255 0.78 -5.79 -11.92
C ALA A 255 0.67 -6.23 -13.38
N LEU A 256 0.01 -7.37 -13.67
CA LEU A 256 -0.26 -7.80 -15.04
C LEU A 256 -1.33 -6.92 -15.67
N LEU A 257 -2.41 -6.65 -14.95
CA LEU A 257 -3.49 -5.78 -15.39
C LEU A 257 -3.00 -4.33 -15.61
N SER A 258 -2.12 -3.84 -14.74
CA SER A 258 -1.46 -2.53 -14.91
C SER A 258 -0.65 -2.46 -16.22
N ARG A 259 0.07 -3.54 -16.59
CA ARG A 259 0.78 -3.60 -17.88
C ARG A 259 -0.16 -3.65 -19.09
N GLU A 260 -1.30 -4.32 -18.96
CA GLU A 260 -2.32 -4.34 -20.01
C GLU A 260 -2.95 -2.96 -20.17
N LEU A 261 -3.27 -2.31 -19.07
CA LEU A 261 -3.77 -0.94 -19.03
C LEU A 261 -2.77 0.03 -19.68
N GLN A 262 -1.46 -0.07 -19.35
CA GLN A 262 -0.41 0.76 -19.95
C GLN A 262 -0.40 0.63 -21.47
N LYS A 263 -0.50 -0.60 -22.00
CA LYS A 263 -0.57 -0.82 -23.45
C LYS A 263 -1.80 -0.18 -24.10
N LYS A 264 -2.92 -0.11 -23.38
CA LYS A 264 -4.15 0.55 -23.87
C LYS A 264 -4.00 2.07 -23.81
N ILE A 265 -3.38 2.60 -22.75
CA ILE A 265 -3.06 4.03 -22.60
C ILE A 265 -2.12 4.48 -23.72
N ASP A 266 -1.04 3.74 -23.99
CA ASP A 266 -0.04 4.06 -25.02
C ASP A 266 -0.65 4.08 -26.45
N LYS A 267 -1.74 3.34 -26.67
CA LYS A 267 -2.47 3.30 -27.94
C LYS A 267 -3.53 4.40 -28.06
N TYR A 268 -3.95 4.96 -26.95
CA TYR A 268 -4.97 6.01 -26.93
C TYR A 268 -4.36 7.34 -27.37
N LYS A 269 -4.95 7.99 -28.38
CA LYS A 269 -4.48 9.29 -28.85
C LYS A 269 -4.98 10.38 -27.90
N MET A 270 -4.10 10.83 -27.03
CA MET A 270 -4.39 11.97 -26.17
C MET A 270 -4.38 13.27 -26.96
N PRO A 271 -5.30 14.20 -26.65
CA PRO A 271 -5.23 15.58 -27.16
C PRO A 271 -3.95 16.29 -26.66
N ASP A 272 -3.49 17.28 -27.43
CA ASP A 272 -2.34 18.09 -27.04
C ASP A 272 -2.58 18.80 -25.68
N GLY A 273 -1.60 18.74 -24.79
CA GLY A 273 -1.68 19.32 -23.45
C GLY A 273 -2.35 18.44 -22.40
N TYR A 274 -2.72 17.19 -22.73
CA TYR A 274 -3.26 16.21 -21.78
C TYR A 274 -2.34 15.01 -21.67
N THR A 275 -2.18 14.51 -20.43
CA THR A 275 -1.40 13.30 -20.14
C THR A 275 -2.18 12.35 -19.24
N ALA A 276 -1.94 11.07 -19.38
CA ALA A 276 -2.51 10.05 -18.52
C ALA A 276 -1.39 9.15 -18.00
N GLU A 277 -1.36 8.94 -16.71
CA GLU A 277 -0.38 8.12 -16.03
C GLU A 277 -1.08 7.11 -15.13
N ILE A 278 -0.53 5.90 -15.05
CA ILE A 278 -1.02 4.92 -14.08
C ILE A 278 -0.62 5.42 -12.70
N GLY A 279 -1.61 5.57 -11.82
CA GLY A 279 -1.47 5.99 -10.44
C GLY A 279 -1.79 4.88 -9.44
N GLY A 280 -1.96 5.29 -8.18
CA GLY A 280 -2.42 4.42 -7.12
C GLY A 280 -1.37 3.50 -6.51
N SER A 281 -1.84 2.51 -5.76
CA SER A 281 -0.99 1.56 -5.03
C SER A 281 -0.11 0.70 -5.94
N SER A 282 -0.52 0.48 -7.19
CA SER A 282 0.23 -0.33 -8.16
C SER A 282 1.54 0.33 -8.59
N THR A 283 1.56 1.65 -8.78
CA THR A 283 2.80 2.40 -9.07
C THR A 283 3.72 2.45 -7.86
N GLN A 284 3.18 2.70 -6.67
CA GLN A 284 3.97 2.68 -5.43
C GLN A 284 4.63 1.31 -5.22
N VAL A 285 3.93 0.21 -5.46
CA VAL A 285 4.51 -1.14 -5.37
C VAL A 285 5.60 -1.34 -6.42
N ASN A 286 5.40 -0.92 -7.67
CA ASN A 286 6.41 -1.01 -8.73
C ASN A 286 7.66 -0.17 -8.40
N ASP A 287 7.49 1.05 -7.91
CA ASP A 287 8.59 1.92 -7.51
C ASP A 287 9.35 1.33 -6.31
N MET A 288 8.64 0.79 -5.33
CA MET A 288 9.24 0.08 -4.20
C MET A 288 10.04 -1.14 -4.68
N MET A 289 9.50 -1.93 -5.62
CA MET A 289 10.19 -3.07 -6.22
C MET A 289 11.46 -2.63 -6.96
N ALA A 290 11.40 -1.55 -7.73
CA ALA A 290 12.57 -1.00 -8.42
C ALA A 290 13.64 -0.54 -7.43
N GLN A 291 13.25 0.16 -6.37
CA GLN A 291 14.17 0.59 -5.30
C GLN A 291 14.81 -0.61 -4.57
N LEU A 292 14.04 -1.67 -4.30
CA LEU A 292 14.57 -2.89 -3.68
C LEU A 292 15.58 -3.61 -4.59
N VAL A 293 15.33 -3.67 -5.91
CA VAL A 293 16.29 -4.21 -6.88
C VAL A 293 17.56 -3.38 -6.92
N GLN A 294 17.45 -2.05 -6.91
CA GLN A 294 18.61 -1.15 -6.85
C GLN A 294 19.40 -1.33 -5.54
N ALA A 295 18.72 -1.41 -4.41
CA ALA A 295 19.34 -1.67 -3.11
C ALA A 295 20.06 -3.03 -3.08
N LEU A 296 19.46 -4.06 -3.67
CA LEU A 296 20.07 -5.39 -3.79
C LEU A 296 21.34 -5.35 -4.67
N ALA A 297 21.30 -4.65 -5.81
CA ALA A 297 22.46 -4.48 -6.67
C ALA A 297 23.58 -3.70 -5.97
N LEU A 298 23.24 -2.62 -5.27
CA LEU A 298 24.20 -1.83 -4.48
C LEU A 298 24.79 -2.67 -3.34
N GLY A 299 23.97 -3.42 -2.62
CA GLY A 299 24.40 -4.35 -1.56
C GLY A 299 25.38 -5.39 -2.09
N LEU A 300 25.09 -5.98 -3.25
CA LEU A 300 25.98 -6.93 -3.92
C LEU A 300 27.34 -6.31 -4.27
N LEU A 301 27.33 -5.08 -4.80
CA LEU A 301 28.53 -4.34 -5.12
C LEU A 301 29.38 -4.08 -3.86
N LEU A 302 28.74 -3.60 -2.78
CA LEU A 302 29.43 -3.32 -1.52
C LEU A 302 30.03 -4.59 -0.89
N ILE A 303 29.27 -5.70 -0.87
CA ILE A 303 29.78 -7.00 -0.40
C ILE A 303 30.98 -7.42 -1.22
N TYR A 304 30.94 -7.26 -2.55
CA TYR A 304 32.08 -7.57 -3.41
C TYR A 304 33.31 -6.75 -3.06
N LEU A 305 33.15 -5.43 -2.92
CA LEU A 305 34.26 -4.52 -2.57
C LEU A 305 34.89 -4.87 -1.22
N VAL A 306 34.07 -5.13 -0.21
CA VAL A 306 34.54 -5.54 1.13
C VAL A 306 35.30 -6.85 1.05
N MET A 307 34.78 -7.83 0.33
CA MET A 307 35.45 -9.12 0.16
C MET A 307 36.77 -8.99 -0.62
N VAL A 308 36.83 -8.13 -1.67
CA VAL A 308 38.07 -7.86 -2.41
C VAL A 308 39.14 -7.26 -1.49
N ALA A 309 38.73 -6.30 -0.65
CA ALA A 309 39.62 -5.70 0.35
C ALA A 309 40.11 -6.74 1.37
N GLN A 310 39.25 -7.60 1.88
CA GLN A 310 39.58 -8.61 2.89
C GLN A 310 40.43 -9.75 2.37
N PHE A 311 40.11 -10.28 1.19
CA PHE A 311 40.88 -11.37 0.58
C PHE A 311 42.07 -10.93 -0.25
N GLN A 312 42.21 -9.63 -0.48
CA GLN A 312 43.23 -9.05 -1.40
C GLN A 312 43.37 -9.82 -2.73
N SER A 313 42.25 -10.37 -3.18
CA SER A 313 42.12 -11.20 -4.37
C SER A 313 40.76 -10.92 -5.03
N LEU A 314 40.76 -10.85 -6.36
CA LEU A 314 39.54 -10.71 -7.14
C LEU A 314 38.82 -12.05 -7.36
N LEU A 315 39.55 -13.18 -7.26
CA LEU A 315 39.01 -14.51 -7.54
C LEU A 315 38.20 -15.10 -6.40
N SER A 316 38.66 -14.94 -5.15
CA SER A 316 37.92 -15.44 -3.98
C SER A 316 36.52 -14.83 -3.88
N PRO A 317 36.34 -13.51 -3.93
CA PRO A 317 35.03 -12.89 -3.96
C PRO A 317 34.16 -13.33 -5.13
N PHE A 318 34.73 -13.50 -6.32
CA PHE A 318 34.01 -13.95 -7.49
C PHE A 318 33.39 -15.34 -7.31
N ILE A 319 34.15 -16.28 -6.72
CA ILE A 319 33.67 -17.64 -6.42
C ILE A 319 32.51 -17.60 -5.43
N ILE A 320 32.64 -16.75 -4.40
CA ILE A 320 31.61 -16.61 -3.36
C ILE A 320 30.33 -16.00 -3.94
N ILE A 321 30.43 -14.94 -4.72
CA ILE A 321 29.26 -14.27 -5.32
C ILE A 321 28.52 -15.18 -6.29
N PHE A 322 29.21 -16.12 -6.93
CA PHE A 322 28.55 -17.08 -7.82
C PHE A 322 27.52 -17.97 -7.09
N THR A 323 27.56 -18.06 -5.76
CA THR A 323 26.55 -18.76 -4.97
C THR A 323 25.23 -18.00 -4.85
N ILE A 324 25.22 -16.68 -5.06
CA ILE A 324 24.01 -15.84 -4.93
C ILE A 324 22.96 -16.17 -5.99
N PRO A 325 23.26 -16.22 -7.30
CA PRO A 325 22.30 -16.66 -8.31
C PRO A 325 21.68 -18.04 -8.01
N LEU A 326 22.50 -18.94 -7.46
CA LEU A 326 22.03 -20.27 -7.06
C LEU A 326 21.04 -20.19 -5.89
N ALA A 327 21.32 -19.36 -4.90
CA ALA A 327 20.41 -19.12 -3.79
C ALA A 327 19.07 -18.51 -4.26
N PHE A 328 19.14 -17.59 -5.21
CA PHE A 328 17.95 -16.97 -5.80
C PHE A 328 17.09 -17.98 -6.55
N THR A 329 17.70 -18.91 -7.30
CA THR A 329 16.94 -19.99 -7.94
C THR A 329 16.21 -20.85 -6.91
N GLY A 330 16.85 -21.16 -5.77
CA GLY A 330 16.22 -21.87 -4.67
C GLY A 330 15.03 -21.13 -4.06
N GLY A 331 15.18 -19.82 -3.82
CA GLY A 331 14.09 -18.97 -3.33
C GLY A 331 12.92 -18.84 -4.30
N MET A 332 13.21 -18.70 -5.59
CA MET A 332 12.20 -18.68 -6.66
C MET A 332 11.44 -20.01 -6.75
N LEU A 333 12.14 -21.14 -6.69
CA LEU A 333 11.51 -22.47 -6.68
C LEU A 333 10.62 -22.65 -5.45
N GLY A 334 11.02 -22.10 -4.30
CA GLY A 334 10.20 -22.08 -3.09
C GLY A 334 8.89 -21.31 -3.29
N LEU A 335 8.96 -20.09 -3.82
CA LEU A 335 7.76 -19.29 -4.12
C LEU A 335 6.83 -20.01 -5.09
N LEU A 336 7.38 -20.63 -6.14
CA LEU A 336 6.61 -21.38 -7.12
C LEU A 336 5.91 -22.60 -6.47
N ALA A 337 6.60 -23.35 -5.62
CA ALA A 337 6.07 -24.54 -4.95
C ALA A 337 4.90 -24.21 -4.00
N PHE A 338 4.93 -23.03 -3.38
CA PHE A 338 3.87 -22.55 -2.47
C PHE A 338 2.82 -21.67 -3.18
N GLY A 339 2.95 -21.45 -4.49
CA GLY A 339 2.02 -20.60 -5.26
C GLY A 339 1.99 -19.13 -4.81
N GLN A 340 3.12 -18.64 -4.27
CA GLN A 340 3.25 -17.26 -3.82
C GLN A 340 3.83 -16.39 -4.93
N SER A 341 3.28 -15.17 -5.07
CA SER A 341 3.80 -14.18 -6.01
C SER A 341 5.04 -13.46 -5.44
N ILE A 342 5.84 -12.88 -6.34
CA ILE A 342 6.94 -12.00 -5.95
C ILE A 342 6.34 -10.71 -5.40
N SER A 343 6.57 -10.44 -4.13
CA SER A 343 6.11 -9.26 -3.40
C SER A 343 7.29 -8.48 -2.82
N ALA A 344 7.06 -7.27 -2.33
CA ALA A 344 8.08 -6.50 -1.62
C ALA A 344 8.69 -7.29 -0.44
N MET A 345 7.86 -8.05 0.28
CA MET A 345 8.34 -8.90 1.38
C MET A 345 9.21 -10.07 0.90
N SER A 346 8.87 -10.71 -0.22
CA SER A 346 9.73 -11.74 -0.79
C SER A 346 11.07 -11.17 -1.30
N MET A 347 11.08 -9.93 -1.83
CA MET A 347 12.32 -9.24 -2.20
C MET A 347 13.21 -8.93 -0.99
N MET A 348 12.62 -8.53 0.14
CA MET A 348 13.38 -8.42 1.40
C MET A 348 13.95 -9.78 1.83
N GLY A 349 13.21 -10.88 1.59
CA GLY A 349 13.71 -12.24 1.78
C GLY A 349 14.96 -12.53 0.95
N PHE A 350 15.02 -12.11 -0.31
CA PHE A 350 16.21 -12.23 -1.15
C PHE A 350 17.41 -11.42 -0.64
N MET A 351 17.17 -10.23 -0.07
CA MET A 351 18.23 -9.43 0.56
C MET A 351 18.83 -10.16 1.78
N ILE A 352 17.99 -10.71 2.65
CA ILE A 352 18.44 -11.48 3.82
C ILE A 352 19.19 -12.74 3.36
N LEU A 353 18.64 -13.44 2.36
CA LEU A 353 19.24 -14.65 1.79
C LEU A 353 20.64 -14.37 1.22
N MET A 354 20.82 -13.26 0.51
CA MET A 354 22.12 -12.84 -0.04
C MET A 354 23.17 -12.74 1.06
N GLY A 355 22.86 -12.05 2.17
CA GLY A 355 23.80 -11.89 3.29
C GLY A 355 24.16 -13.21 3.97
N THR A 356 23.18 -14.11 4.18
CA THR A 356 23.42 -15.38 4.86
C THR A 356 24.20 -16.38 4.00
N VAL A 357 23.95 -16.43 2.69
CA VAL A 357 24.64 -17.33 1.76
C VAL A 357 26.08 -16.93 1.55
N VAL A 358 26.32 -15.61 1.39
CA VAL A 358 27.69 -15.09 1.24
C VAL A 358 28.53 -15.39 2.48
N ASN A 359 27.97 -15.26 3.68
CA ASN A 359 28.66 -15.60 4.93
C ASN A 359 29.15 -17.07 4.93
N ASN A 360 28.30 -18.00 4.51
CA ASN A 360 28.69 -19.42 4.42
C ASN A 360 29.82 -19.65 3.40
N GLY A 361 29.79 -18.94 2.26
CA GLY A 361 30.84 -18.97 1.25
C GLY A 361 32.17 -18.41 1.75
N ILE A 362 32.14 -17.30 2.49
CA ILE A 362 33.32 -16.65 3.07
C ILE A 362 34.04 -17.61 4.00
N VAL A 363 33.30 -18.23 4.95
CA VAL A 363 33.87 -19.18 5.93
C VAL A 363 34.56 -20.35 5.24
N PHE A 364 33.99 -20.84 4.15
CA PHE A 364 34.58 -21.95 3.39
C PHE A 364 35.86 -21.53 2.66
N VAL A 365 35.83 -20.45 1.90
CA VAL A 365 36.96 -20.01 1.08
C VAL A 365 38.11 -19.49 1.94
N ASP A 366 37.81 -18.79 3.04
CA ASP A 366 38.84 -18.32 3.99
C ASP A 366 39.64 -19.50 4.58
N TYR A 367 38.93 -20.51 5.07
CA TYR A 367 39.62 -21.68 5.64
C TYR A 367 40.40 -22.46 4.61
N ALA A 368 39.90 -22.63 3.39
CA ALA A 368 40.64 -23.25 2.29
C ALA A 368 41.94 -22.48 1.95
N ASN A 369 41.86 -21.14 1.96
CA ASN A 369 43.04 -20.27 1.75
C ASN A 369 44.06 -20.42 2.87
N LYS A 370 43.62 -20.46 4.16
CA LYS A 370 44.50 -20.65 5.33
C LYS A 370 45.25 -21.99 5.24
N LEU A 371 44.56 -23.09 4.92
CA LEU A 371 45.21 -24.38 4.74
C LEU A 371 46.24 -24.39 3.59
N ARG A 372 45.94 -23.71 2.48
CA ARG A 372 46.89 -23.62 1.36
C ARG A 372 48.10 -22.73 1.63
N ILE A 373 47.92 -21.63 2.39
CA ILE A 373 49.05 -20.82 2.87
C ILE A 373 49.95 -21.63 3.80
N GLY A 374 49.34 -22.50 4.66
CA GLY A 374 50.05 -23.44 5.50
C GLY A 374 50.75 -24.60 4.77
N GLY A 375 50.74 -24.61 3.43
CA GLY A 375 51.48 -25.59 2.60
C GLY A 375 50.70 -26.83 2.16
N VAL A 376 49.40 -26.96 2.54
CA VAL A 376 48.57 -28.10 2.16
C VAL A 376 48.26 -28.07 0.67
N GLU A 377 48.34 -29.22 0.00
CA GLU A 377 47.95 -29.35 -1.41
C GLU A 377 46.49 -28.92 -1.64
N LYS A 378 46.22 -28.29 -2.78
CA LYS A 378 44.92 -27.69 -3.12
C LYS A 378 43.74 -28.65 -2.89
N ARG A 379 43.82 -29.86 -3.36
CA ARG A 379 42.74 -30.86 -3.22
C ARG A 379 42.57 -31.35 -1.78
N ALA A 380 43.66 -31.56 -1.09
CA ALA A 380 43.67 -31.97 0.31
C ALA A 380 43.08 -30.82 1.18
N ALA A 381 43.46 -29.54 0.91
CA ALA A 381 42.91 -28.37 1.57
C ALA A 381 41.38 -28.24 1.38
N LEU A 382 40.86 -28.48 0.17
CA LEU A 382 39.41 -28.44 -0.09
C LEU A 382 38.65 -29.56 0.64
N VAL A 383 39.18 -30.76 0.67
CA VAL A 383 38.59 -31.90 1.40
C VAL A 383 38.64 -31.64 2.91
N GLY A 384 39.79 -31.17 3.44
CA GLY A 384 39.94 -30.78 4.83
C GLY A 384 38.95 -29.69 5.24
N THR A 385 38.84 -28.62 4.43
CA THR A 385 37.86 -27.58 4.62
C THR A 385 36.43 -28.13 4.68
N GLY A 386 36.07 -29.00 3.72
CA GLY A 386 34.75 -29.63 3.68
C GLY A 386 34.46 -30.41 4.98
N LYS A 387 35.42 -31.22 5.45
CA LYS A 387 35.22 -31.99 6.68
C LYS A 387 35.07 -31.08 7.93
N THR A 388 35.89 -30.06 8.05
CA THR A 388 35.92 -29.17 9.23
C THR A 388 34.79 -28.15 9.25
N ARG A 389 34.48 -27.49 8.10
CA ARG A 389 33.54 -26.39 8.04
C ARG A 389 32.11 -26.82 7.68
N MET A 390 31.87 -28.05 7.23
CA MET A 390 30.52 -28.50 6.90
C MET A 390 29.58 -28.44 8.12
N ARG A 391 30.05 -28.88 9.30
CA ARG A 391 29.21 -28.86 10.52
C ARG A 391 28.76 -27.45 10.93
N PRO A 392 29.62 -26.43 11.06
CA PRO A 392 29.21 -25.05 11.35
C PRO A 392 28.25 -24.50 10.30
N ILE A 393 28.50 -24.70 9.01
CA ILE A 393 27.64 -24.22 7.92
C ILE A 393 26.24 -24.84 7.99
N LEU A 394 26.18 -26.17 8.21
CA LEU A 394 24.89 -26.86 8.36
C LEU A 394 24.15 -26.43 9.62
N MET A 395 24.84 -26.18 10.75
CA MET A 395 24.21 -25.71 11.98
C MET A 395 23.57 -24.34 11.79
N THR A 396 24.27 -23.37 11.19
CA THR A 396 23.73 -22.03 10.94
C THR A 396 22.57 -22.08 9.98
N ALA A 397 22.67 -22.83 8.89
CA ALA A 397 21.60 -23.00 7.92
C ALA A 397 20.35 -23.65 8.55
N LEU A 398 20.51 -24.76 9.28
CA LEU A 398 19.40 -25.45 9.95
C LEU A 398 18.73 -24.58 11.00
N THR A 399 19.49 -23.84 11.81
CA THR A 399 18.94 -22.94 12.81
C THR A 399 18.07 -21.88 12.17
N THR A 400 18.54 -21.26 11.09
CA THR A 400 17.76 -20.24 10.35
C THR A 400 16.53 -20.85 9.68
N ILE A 401 16.66 -22.01 9.05
CA ILE A 401 15.54 -22.71 8.41
C ILE A 401 14.47 -23.08 9.43
N LEU A 402 14.86 -23.67 10.58
CA LEU A 402 13.91 -24.03 11.63
C LEU A 402 13.22 -22.80 12.24
N SER A 403 13.96 -21.71 12.46
CA SER A 403 13.40 -20.45 12.95
C SER A 403 12.35 -19.90 11.98
N MET A 404 12.64 -19.87 10.68
CA MET A 404 11.73 -19.33 9.66
C MET A 404 10.62 -20.30 9.27
N SER A 405 10.78 -21.60 9.50
CA SER A 405 9.79 -22.63 9.12
C SER A 405 8.45 -22.42 9.82
N VAL A 406 8.45 -21.89 11.04
CA VAL A 406 7.23 -21.52 11.78
C VAL A 406 6.39 -20.54 10.97
N MET A 407 7.01 -19.56 10.33
CA MET A 407 6.32 -18.58 9.50
C MET A 407 5.87 -19.15 8.15
N VAL A 408 6.65 -20.09 7.57
CA VAL A 408 6.28 -20.77 6.30
C VAL A 408 4.99 -21.56 6.46
N PHE A 409 4.83 -22.27 7.57
CA PHE A 409 3.67 -23.14 7.81
C PHE A 409 2.55 -22.45 8.60
N SER A 410 2.76 -21.24 9.09
CA SER A 410 1.72 -20.46 9.75
C SER A 410 0.62 -20.11 8.75
N GLN A 411 -0.63 -20.39 9.14
CA GLN A 411 -1.82 -20.06 8.36
C GLN A 411 -2.53 -18.81 8.93
N ASP A 412 -1.93 -18.16 9.92
CA ASP A 412 -2.49 -16.97 10.53
C ASP A 412 -2.47 -15.80 9.56
N ALA A 413 -3.58 -15.07 9.49
CA ALA A 413 -3.72 -13.91 8.61
C ALA A 413 -2.68 -12.82 8.88
N GLY A 414 -2.24 -12.66 10.15
CA GLY A 414 -1.18 -11.73 10.53
C GLY A 414 0.20 -12.08 9.96
N ASN A 415 0.47 -13.36 9.76
CA ASN A 415 1.75 -13.86 9.23
C ASN A 415 1.74 -13.99 7.70
N ALA A 416 0.57 -13.93 7.05
CA ALA A 416 0.44 -14.10 5.61
C ALA A 416 1.32 -13.13 4.80
N MET A 417 1.48 -11.89 5.30
CA MET A 417 2.33 -10.88 4.69
C MET A 417 3.81 -11.26 4.66
N GLN A 418 4.29 -11.90 5.74
CA GLN A 418 5.70 -12.26 5.91
C GLN A 418 6.03 -13.65 5.39
N GLN A 419 5.01 -14.45 5.05
CA GLN A 419 5.16 -15.82 4.58
C GLN A 419 6.05 -15.93 3.33
N GLY A 420 5.87 -15.01 2.35
CA GLY A 420 6.71 -14.95 1.14
C GLY A 420 8.19 -14.75 1.45
N MET A 421 8.52 -13.90 2.42
CA MET A 421 9.89 -13.70 2.90
C MET A 421 10.47 -14.99 3.50
N ALA A 422 9.72 -15.64 4.39
CA ALA A 422 10.16 -16.85 5.06
C ALA A 422 10.38 -18.01 4.07
N ILE A 423 9.52 -18.16 3.06
CA ILE A 423 9.66 -19.16 1.99
C ILE A 423 10.96 -18.94 1.22
N VAL A 424 11.22 -17.70 0.78
CA VAL A 424 12.45 -17.36 0.04
C VAL A 424 13.69 -17.71 0.85
N VAL A 425 13.73 -17.33 2.13
CA VAL A 425 14.89 -17.60 2.99
C VAL A 425 15.06 -19.09 3.23
N CYS A 426 14.00 -19.81 3.60
CA CYS A 426 14.09 -21.25 3.89
C CYS A 426 14.54 -22.05 2.65
N PHE A 427 13.82 -21.92 1.55
CA PHE A 427 14.11 -22.70 0.34
C PHE A 427 15.39 -22.26 -0.35
N GLY A 428 15.67 -20.95 -0.32
CA GLY A 428 16.92 -20.40 -0.79
C GLY A 428 18.12 -20.92 0.00
N LEU A 429 18.04 -20.97 1.35
CA LEU A 429 19.09 -21.53 2.18
C LEU A 429 19.26 -23.04 1.99
N ILE A 430 18.18 -23.81 1.92
CA ILE A 430 18.26 -25.26 1.64
C ILE A 430 19.03 -25.48 0.34
N TYR A 431 18.56 -24.86 -0.74
CA TYR A 431 19.16 -25.05 -2.06
C TYR A 431 20.60 -24.54 -2.12
N SER A 432 20.84 -23.32 -1.60
CA SER A 432 22.18 -22.72 -1.63
C SER A 432 23.19 -23.48 -0.76
N THR A 433 22.79 -24.01 0.39
CA THR A 433 23.71 -24.77 1.26
C THR A 433 24.20 -26.04 0.55
N PHE A 434 23.30 -26.79 -0.10
CA PHE A 434 23.71 -27.94 -0.91
C PHE A 434 24.62 -27.51 -2.06
N MET A 435 24.24 -26.49 -2.81
CA MET A 435 25.00 -26.02 -3.96
C MET A 435 26.35 -25.41 -3.57
N THR A 436 26.43 -24.69 -2.47
CA THR A 436 27.69 -24.10 -1.98
C THR A 436 28.70 -25.18 -1.63
N LEU A 437 28.27 -26.26 -0.96
CA LEU A 437 29.17 -27.37 -0.59
C LEU A 437 29.74 -28.13 -1.80
N TYR A 438 29.05 -28.09 -2.95
CA TYR A 438 29.52 -28.73 -4.18
C TYR A 438 30.20 -27.76 -5.14
N ILE A 439 29.58 -26.64 -5.41
CA ILE A 439 30.00 -25.73 -6.47
C ILE A 439 31.20 -24.88 -6.04
N VAL A 440 31.26 -24.41 -4.78
CA VAL A 440 32.37 -23.60 -4.31
C VAL A 440 33.70 -24.37 -4.40
N PRO A 441 33.83 -25.63 -3.91
CA PRO A 441 35.06 -26.40 -4.08
C PRO A 441 35.45 -26.62 -5.56
N ILE A 442 34.47 -26.91 -6.42
CA ILE A 442 34.70 -27.12 -7.85
C ILE A 442 35.19 -25.83 -8.51
N MET A 443 34.50 -24.70 -8.26
CA MET A 443 34.90 -23.40 -8.80
C MET A 443 36.28 -23.01 -8.30
N TYR A 444 36.57 -23.27 -7.02
CA TYR A 444 37.86 -23.02 -6.43
C TYR A 444 38.95 -23.86 -7.12
N ASP A 445 38.71 -25.17 -7.36
CA ASP A 445 39.68 -26.05 -8.04
C ASP A 445 39.96 -25.61 -9.49
N ILE A 446 38.92 -25.15 -10.22
CA ILE A 446 39.08 -24.69 -11.60
C ILE A 446 39.79 -23.34 -11.69
N LEU A 447 39.39 -22.35 -10.87
CA LEU A 447 39.84 -20.98 -11.00
C LEU A 447 41.19 -20.70 -10.31
N TYR A 448 41.44 -21.38 -9.17
CA TYR A 448 42.69 -21.17 -8.42
C TYR A 448 43.79 -22.08 -8.96
N ARG A 449 44.62 -21.56 -9.91
CA ARG A 449 45.80 -22.24 -10.46
C ARG A 449 47.08 -21.89 -9.69
N LYS A 450 47.14 -20.72 -9.05
CA LYS A 450 48.31 -20.25 -8.29
C LYS A 450 48.03 -20.37 -6.79
N GLN A 451 49.10 -20.44 -5.99
CA GLN A 451 48.94 -20.37 -4.52
C GLN A 451 48.39 -18.99 -4.13
N PRO A 452 47.49 -18.91 -3.10
CA PRO A 452 47.08 -17.64 -2.53
C PRO A 452 48.32 -16.91 -2.02
N LYS A 453 48.28 -15.58 -2.10
CA LYS A 453 49.37 -14.76 -1.54
C LYS A 453 49.23 -14.80 -0.02
N ASP A 454 50.37 -14.97 0.65
CA ASP A 454 50.46 -14.77 2.08
C ASP A 454 50.28 -13.27 2.36
N ILE A 455 49.31 -12.95 3.19
CA ILE A 455 48.91 -11.59 3.53
C ILE A 455 49.34 -11.41 4.97
N ASP A 456 50.39 -10.67 5.22
CA ASP A 456 50.79 -10.25 6.55
C ASP A 456 49.69 -9.31 7.10
N THR A 457 48.76 -9.88 7.85
CA THR A 457 47.69 -9.13 8.52
C THR A 457 48.15 -8.52 9.84
N GLY A 458 49.46 -8.64 10.17
CA GLY A 458 50.04 -8.13 11.41
C GLY A 458 49.60 -8.89 12.69
N SER A 459 48.96 -10.04 12.52
CA SER A 459 48.68 -10.98 13.60
C SER A 459 49.45 -12.25 13.39
N ASP A 460 50.32 -12.59 14.35
CA ASP A 460 51.10 -13.85 14.43
C ASP A 460 50.22 -15.10 14.69
N ASP A 461 48.94 -15.05 14.36
CA ASP A 461 47.95 -16.11 14.65
C ASP A 461 47.99 -17.29 13.68
N MET A 462 49.22 -17.71 13.24
CA MET A 462 49.42 -19.00 12.59
C MET A 462 49.38 -20.17 13.57
N ASP A 463 49.34 -19.90 14.87
CA ASP A 463 49.33 -20.95 15.90
C ASP A 463 47.95 -21.62 16.09
N ASP A 464 46.90 -21.12 15.43
CA ASP A 464 45.52 -21.66 15.54
C ASP A 464 45.09 -22.56 14.38
N ILE A 465 46.01 -23.31 13.78
CA ILE A 465 45.59 -24.47 12.95
C ILE A 465 45.10 -25.55 13.92
N PRO A 466 43.79 -25.88 13.94
CA PRO A 466 43.28 -26.89 14.84
C PRO A 466 44.06 -28.21 14.66
N ASP A 467 44.37 -28.88 15.74
CA ASP A 467 45.11 -30.18 15.74
C ASP A 467 44.53 -31.18 14.77
N GLU A 468 43.23 -31.16 14.52
CA GLU A 468 42.53 -31.97 13.50
C GLU A 468 42.95 -31.65 12.05
N ALA A 469 43.53 -30.47 11.77
CA ALA A 469 44.04 -30.11 10.44
C ALA A 469 45.53 -30.39 10.27
N GLN A 470 46.26 -30.60 11.36
CA GLN A 470 47.68 -30.99 11.33
C GLN A 470 47.87 -32.39 10.74
N ASP A 471 46.89 -33.31 10.94
CA ASP A 471 46.92 -34.66 10.36
C ASP A 471 46.96 -34.66 8.81
N TYR A 472 46.50 -33.58 8.18
CA TYR A 472 46.54 -33.42 6.71
C TYR A 472 47.86 -32.82 6.20
N LEU A 473 48.68 -32.29 7.10
CA LEU A 473 50.02 -31.78 6.77
C LEU A 473 51.07 -32.93 6.72
N THR A 474 50.76 -34.04 7.42
CA THR A 474 51.70 -35.16 7.58
C THR A 474 51.48 -36.32 6.60
N ASP A 475 50.32 -36.37 5.93
CA ASP A 475 50.00 -37.46 4.96
C ASP A 475 50.53 -37.18 3.53
N GLY A 476 51.47 -36.26 3.35
CA GLY A 476 52.08 -35.85 2.06
C GLY A 476 53.51 -36.31 1.85
N GLU A 477 54.04 -37.23 2.69
CA GLU A 477 55.32 -37.93 2.39
C GLU A 477 55.15 -39.31 1.81
#